data_7ce6c366766f35afb4459a223110d1fb
#
_entry.id   7ce6c366766f35afb4459a223110d1fb
#
_cell.length_a   1.000
_cell.length_b   1.000
_cell.length_c   1.000
_cell.angle_alpha   90.00
_cell.angle_beta   90.00
_cell.angle_gamma   90.00
#
_symmetry.space_group_name_H-M   'P 1'
#
loop_
_entity.id
_entity.type
_entity.pdbx_description
1 polymer ?
#
loop_
_entity_poly.entity_id
_entity_poly.type
_entity_poly.pdbx_seq_one_letter_code
_entity_poly.pdbx_strand_id
1 'polypeptide(L)'
;MLTSTFTCTGPYAILILSGIKRTENRSAWPSPSEGRAAISCSKSFCKEEYGQFVSWASANLPPADFEKIPAWCEVKDWPGKIVGVCDYKARQRTRAEAWDEGYAYWWDLSNVVRLPEPIPCRGNVGMWQMPPELAVKVTAADELLRVRIETADDAYPLFRAAVPIAKDYEGFFVLPIDVERRPICRPILVSLGHMRGTTAVELGEVFREAFKCNADAIIVAHNHPSGDPKPSKADLHFTSILKSAAQLLGIKFLDHLILGSTDSENGRGFVSVMEE
;
A
#
# COMPACT_ATOMS: atom_id res chain seq x y z
N MET A 1 14.94 -11.46 -6.63
CA MET A 1 13.58 -12.03 -6.52
C MET A 1 13.34 -12.46 -5.09
N LEU A 2 12.22 -12.06 -4.50
CA LEU A 2 11.83 -12.39 -3.13
C LEU A 2 11.21 -13.79 -3.14
N THR A 3 11.84 -14.74 -2.45
CA THR A 3 11.41 -16.15 -2.46
C THR A 3 10.96 -16.65 -1.09
N SER A 4 11.43 -16.03 -0.01
CA SER A 4 11.13 -16.45 1.37
C SER A 4 9.88 -15.78 1.89
N THR A 5 9.12 -16.51 2.69
CA THR A 5 7.95 -15.99 3.42
C THR A 5 7.82 -16.66 4.77
N PHE A 6 7.19 -16.00 5.72
CA PHE A 6 6.78 -16.59 6.99
C PHE A 6 5.33 -16.33 7.30
N THR A 7 4.70 -17.26 8.02
CA THR A 7 3.30 -17.15 8.41
C THR A 7 3.21 -16.73 9.87
N CYS A 8 2.37 -15.75 10.16
CA CYS A 8 1.99 -15.34 11.51
C CYS A 8 0.47 -15.36 11.69
N THR A 9 0.01 -15.32 12.94
CA THR A 9 -1.41 -15.15 13.24
C THR A 9 -1.91 -13.80 12.76
N GLY A 10 -3.22 -13.64 12.59
CA GLY A 10 -3.81 -12.37 12.17
C GLY A 10 -3.43 -11.20 13.07
N PRO A 11 -3.56 -11.32 14.41
CA PRO A 11 -3.11 -10.29 15.34
C PRO A 11 -1.66 -9.85 15.16
N TYR A 12 -0.74 -10.79 14.98
CA TYR A 12 0.67 -10.46 14.78
C TYR A 12 0.95 -9.83 13.41
N ALA A 13 0.27 -10.29 12.36
CA ALA A 13 0.34 -9.63 11.06
C ALA A 13 -0.11 -8.16 11.15
N ILE A 14 -1.19 -7.88 11.88
CA ILE A 14 -1.66 -6.52 12.13
C ILE A 14 -0.60 -5.71 12.87
N LEU A 15 -0.08 -6.19 14.00
CA LEU A 15 0.90 -5.48 14.81
C LEU A 15 2.20 -5.19 14.05
N ILE A 16 2.66 -6.13 13.22
CA ILE A 16 3.86 -5.95 12.39
C ILE A 16 3.60 -4.88 11.32
N LEU A 17 2.51 -5.01 10.56
CA LEU A 17 2.18 -4.09 9.47
C LEU A 17 1.76 -2.69 9.93
N SER A 18 1.34 -2.56 11.18
CA SER A 18 1.10 -1.26 11.84
C SER A 18 2.35 -0.65 12.48
N GLY A 19 3.52 -1.31 12.36
CA GLY A 19 4.79 -0.84 12.92
C GLY A 19 4.90 -0.93 14.44
N ILE A 20 3.94 -1.58 15.11
CA ILE A 20 3.88 -1.73 16.57
C ILE A 20 4.83 -2.85 17.03
N LYS A 21 4.78 -4.01 16.37
CA LYS A 21 5.66 -5.16 16.63
C LYS A 21 6.81 -5.15 15.63
N ARG A 22 8.03 -4.97 16.11
CA ARG A 22 9.25 -4.88 15.29
C ARG A 22 10.14 -6.11 15.38
N THR A 23 9.70 -7.12 16.08
CA THR A 23 10.42 -8.40 16.23
C THR A 23 9.45 -9.53 16.02
N GLU A 24 9.90 -10.59 15.38
CA GLU A 24 9.16 -11.86 15.27
C GLU A 24 9.90 -12.95 16.02
N ASN A 25 9.19 -13.71 16.85
CA ASN A 25 9.76 -14.71 17.74
C ASN A 25 9.63 -16.10 17.12
N ARG A 26 10.72 -16.87 17.07
CA ARG A 26 10.74 -18.19 16.42
C ARG A 26 11.55 -19.21 17.19
N SER A 27 11.13 -20.47 17.08
CA SER A 27 11.87 -21.62 17.64
C SER A 27 13.05 -22.06 16.77
N ALA A 28 13.07 -21.67 15.48
CA ALA A 28 14.09 -22.07 14.52
C ALA A 28 14.87 -20.85 14.00
N TRP A 29 16.16 -21.07 13.74
CA TRP A 29 17.01 -20.11 13.05
C TRP A 29 16.64 -20.08 11.55
N PRO A 30 16.46 -18.93 10.92
CA PRO A 30 16.14 -18.86 9.51
C PRO A 30 17.38 -19.11 8.65
N SER A 31 17.17 -19.60 7.44
CA SER A 31 18.22 -19.70 6.43
C SER A 31 17.75 -19.05 5.12
N PRO A 32 18.38 -17.95 4.70
CA PRO A 32 19.49 -17.22 5.34
C PRO A 32 19.12 -16.53 6.65
N SER A 33 20.14 -16.13 7.44
CA SER A 33 19.93 -15.44 8.73
C SER A 33 19.44 -14.01 8.64
N GLU A 34 19.53 -13.42 7.47
CA GLU A 34 19.00 -12.09 7.16
C GLU A 34 18.55 -12.04 5.69
N GLY A 35 17.63 -11.12 5.38
CA GLY A 35 17.13 -10.94 4.03
C GLY A 35 15.76 -10.26 4.00
N ARG A 36 15.10 -10.38 2.88
CA ARG A 36 13.74 -9.90 2.69
C ARG A 36 12.77 -11.07 2.61
N ALA A 37 11.63 -10.95 3.29
CA ALA A 37 10.62 -11.98 3.33
C ALA A 37 9.22 -11.40 3.18
N ALA A 38 8.31 -12.20 2.64
CA ALA A 38 6.89 -11.92 2.65
C ALA A 38 6.27 -12.32 4.00
N ILE A 39 5.22 -11.61 4.38
CA ILE A 39 4.42 -11.85 5.58
C ILE A 39 3.09 -12.45 5.14
N SER A 40 2.80 -13.69 5.52
CA SER A 40 1.50 -14.31 5.27
C SER A 40 0.67 -14.38 6.55
N CYS A 41 -0.63 -14.11 6.41
CA CYS A 41 -1.60 -14.24 7.48
C CYS A 41 -2.15 -15.67 7.54
N SER A 42 -2.29 -16.23 8.74
CA SER A 42 -2.86 -17.57 8.93
C SER A 42 -4.31 -17.65 8.43
N LYS A 43 -4.73 -18.84 7.97
CA LYS A 43 -6.11 -19.06 7.49
C LYS A 43 -7.15 -19.06 8.61
N SER A 44 -6.74 -19.30 9.85
CA SER A 44 -7.64 -19.34 11.02
C SER A 44 -8.12 -17.97 11.46
N PHE A 45 -7.49 -16.88 10.99
CA PHE A 45 -7.86 -15.53 11.40
C PHE A 45 -9.31 -15.20 11.01
N CYS A 46 -10.11 -14.84 11.99
CA CYS A 46 -11.54 -14.57 11.82
C CYS A 46 -11.98 -13.32 12.62
N LYS A 47 -13.23 -12.91 12.42
CA LYS A 47 -13.78 -11.71 13.08
C LYS A 47 -13.79 -11.82 14.61
N GLU A 48 -14.01 -13.01 15.15
CA GLU A 48 -13.99 -13.24 16.59
C GLU A 48 -12.59 -13.08 17.17
N GLU A 49 -11.58 -13.69 16.55
CA GLU A 49 -10.17 -13.52 16.93
C GLU A 49 -9.73 -12.05 16.83
N TYR A 50 -10.19 -11.34 15.80
CA TYR A 50 -9.97 -9.90 15.67
C TYR A 50 -10.62 -9.13 16.82
N GLY A 51 -11.84 -9.44 17.21
CA GLY A 51 -12.54 -8.79 18.32
C GLY A 51 -11.83 -9.00 19.67
N GLN A 52 -11.35 -10.21 19.93
CA GLN A 52 -10.54 -10.53 21.12
C GLN A 52 -9.21 -9.76 21.10
N PHE A 53 -8.55 -9.72 19.95
CA PHE A 53 -7.33 -8.94 19.77
C PHE A 53 -7.52 -7.44 20.01
N VAL A 54 -8.57 -6.82 19.46
CA VAL A 54 -8.85 -5.39 19.66
C VAL A 54 -9.13 -5.08 21.13
N SER A 55 -9.88 -5.94 21.82
CA SER A 55 -10.12 -5.80 23.26
C SER A 55 -8.84 -5.87 24.08
N TRP A 56 -7.95 -6.81 23.75
CA TRP A 56 -6.63 -6.90 24.36
C TRP A 56 -5.78 -5.66 24.05
N ALA A 57 -5.75 -5.23 22.79
CA ALA A 57 -4.95 -4.10 22.34
C ALA A 57 -5.35 -2.79 23.01
N SER A 58 -6.65 -2.54 23.17
CA SER A 58 -7.16 -1.34 23.86
C SER A 58 -6.75 -1.28 25.33
N ALA A 59 -6.54 -2.43 25.97
CA ALA A 59 -6.13 -2.51 27.38
C ALA A 59 -4.61 -2.49 27.58
N ASN A 60 -3.81 -2.85 26.56
CA ASN A 60 -2.39 -3.12 26.72
C ASN A 60 -1.47 -2.25 25.85
N LEU A 61 -1.99 -1.59 24.81
CA LEU A 61 -1.20 -0.70 23.95
C LEU A 61 -1.33 0.76 24.38
N PRO A 62 -0.29 1.57 24.17
CA PRO A 62 -0.41 3.02 24.23
C PRO A 62 -1.51 3.51 23.26
N PRO A 63 -2.28 4.58 23.58
CA PRO A 63 -3.33 5.10 22.70
C PRO A 63 -2.86 5.37 21.27
N ALA A 64 -1.67 5.96 21.10
CA ALA A 64 -1.09 6.25 19.79
C ALA A 64 -0.77 4.99 18.94
N ASP A 65 -0.54 3.85 19.59
CA ASP A 65 -0.34 2.58 18.88
C ASP A 65 -1.67 1.88 18.61
N PHE A 66 -2.63 1.98 19.54
CA PHE A 66 -3.96 1.44 19.34
C PHE A 66 -4.67 2.08 18.13
N GLU A 67 -4.52 3.39 17.94
CA GLU A 67 -5.06 4.13 16.78
C GLU A 67 -4.53 3.65 15.42
N LYS A 68 -3.37 2.99 15.38
CA LYS A 68 -2.80 2.41 14.16
C LYS A 68 -3.42 1.09 13.75
N ILE A 69 -4.25 0.48 14.61
CA ILE A 69 -4.86 -0.82 14.31
C ILE A 69 -5.95 -0.64 13.25
N PRO A 70 -5.83 -1.27 12.08
CA PRO A 70 -6.83 -1.16 11.02
C PRO A 70 -8.16 -1.78 11.43
N ALA A 71 -9.27 -1.24 10.94
CA ALA A 71 -10.59 -1.77 11.18
C ALA A 71 -10.77 -3.17 10.55
N TRP A 72 -11.73 -3.97 11.07
CA TRP A 72 -12.00 -5.31 10.54
C TRP A 72 -12.24 -5.33 9.02
N CYS A 73 -12.96 -4.34 8.48
CA CYS A 73 -13.25 -4.25 7.05
C CYS A 73 -11.99 -4.14 6.17
N GLU A 74 -10.87 -3.67 6.73
CA GLU A 74 -9.59 -3.55 6.04
C GLU A 74 -8.75 -4.83 6.07
N VAL A 75 -8.98 -5.70 7.04
CA VAL A 75 -8.18 -6.92 7.29
C VAL A 75 -8.95 -8.22 7.11
N LYS A 76 -10.26 -8.17 6.90
CA LYS A 76 -11.13 -9.34 6.73
C LYS A 76 -10.72 -10.27 5.58
N ASP A 77 -10.03 -9.74 4.60
CA ASP A 77 -9.57 -10.45 3.40
C ASP A 77 -8.11 -10.95 3.50
N TRP A 78 -7.48 -10.83 4.67
CA TRP A 78 -6.09 -11.26 4.91
C TRP A 78 -5.89 -12.77 5.12
N PRO A 79 -6.88 -13.53 5.67
CA PRO A 79 -6.69 -14.94 5.97
C PRO A 79 -6.24 -15.76 4.75
N GLY A 80 -5.14 -16.50 4.90
CA GLY A 80 -4.57 -17.33 3.84
C GLY A 80 -3.93 -16.57 2.68
N LYS A 81 -3.48 -15.32 2.93
CA LYS A 81 -2.85 -14.48 1.91
C LYS A 81 -1.52 -13.90 2.42
N ILE A 82 -0.67 -13.53 1.49
CA ILE A 82 0.47 -12.65 1.75
C ILE A 82 -0.06 -11.22 1.84
N VAL A 83 0.24 -10.56 2.94
CA VAL A 83 -0.33 -9.26 3.31
C VAL A 83 0.71 -8.14 3.39
N GLY A 84 1.98 -8.50 3.38
CA GLY A 84 3.08 -7.56 3.45
C GLY A 84 4.42 -8.19 3.15
N VAL A 85 5.45 -7.35 3.21
CA VAL A 85 6.86 -7.72 3.06
C VAL A 85 7.69 -6.96 4.08
N CYS A 86 8.82 -7.51 4.48
CA CYS A 86 9.76 -6.87 5.39
C CYS A 86 11.18 -7.36 5.17
N ASP A 87 12.15 -6.57 5.60
CA ASP A 87 13.49 -7.07 5.83
C ASP A 87 13.54 -7.71 7.23
N TYR A 88 14.33 -8.76 7.37
CA TYR A 88 14.53 -9.44 8.66
C TYR A 88 16.01 -9.71 8.90
N LYS A 89 16.38 -9.68 10.18
CA LYS A 89 17.70 -10.09 10.65
C LYS A 89 17.54 -10.93 11.91
N ALA A 90 17.96 -12.18 11.83
CA ALA A 90 17.88 -13.09 12.95
C ALA A 90 18.96 -12.81 14.00
N ARG A 91 18.59 -12.90 15.27
CA ARG A 91 19.51 -12.87 16.40
C ARG A 91 19.10 -13.87 17.48
N GLN A 92 20.04 -14.27 18.31
CA GLN A 92 19.72 -15.04 19.52
C GLN A 92 19.04 -14.15 20.55
N ARG A 93 18.14 -14.74 21.32
CA ARG A 93 17.52 -14.07 22.46
C ARG A 93 18.58 -13.75 23.51
N THR A 94 18.70 -12.47 23.89
CA THR A 94 19.66 -12.02 24.89
C THR A 94 18.99 -11.59 26.20
N ARG A 95 17.75 -11.12 26.15
CA ARG A 95 16.95 -10.66 27.30
C ARG A 95 15.46 -10.70 26.94
N ALA A 96 14.59 -10.63 27.97
CA ALA A 96 13.16 -10.43 27.73
C ALA A 96 12.91 -9.02 27.16
N GLU A 97 12.14 -8.94 26.11
CA GLU A 97 11.67 -7.70 25.50
C GLU A 97 10.14 -7.73 25.39
N ALA A 98 9.53 -6.60 25.00
CA ALA A 98 8.12 -6.57 24.65
C ALA A 98 7.85 -7.61 23.54
N TRP A 99 6.74 -8.36 23.68
CA TRP A 99 6.35 -9.44 22.75
C TRP A 99 7.21 -10.73 22.85
N ASP A 100 7.97 -10.90 23.93
CA ASP A 100 8.76 -12.12 24.15
C ASP A 100 7.84 -13.30 24.52
N GLU A 101 7.78 -14.28 23.63
CA GLU A 101 7.03 -15.54 23.83
C GLU A 101 7.93 -16.68 24.35
N GLY A 102 9.15 -16.39 24.78
CA GLY A 102 10.09 -17.38 25.29
C GLY A 102 10.83 -18.18 24.21
N TYR A 103 10.71 -17.85 22.94
CA TYR A 103 11.41 -18.51 21.85
C TYR A 103 12.91 -18.18 21.83
N ALA A 104 13.71 -19.12 21.30
CA ALA A 104 15.17 -19.01 21.31
C ALA A 104 15.73 -17.96 20.36
N TYR A 105 14.98 -17.62 19.30
CA TYR A 105 15.45 -16.73 18.24
C TYR A 105 14.46 -15.60 17.99
N TRP A 106 15.02 -14.42 17.71
CA TRP A 106 14.30 -13.22 17.35
C TRP A 106 14.71 -12.76 15.98
N TRP A 107 13.75 -12.34 15.19
CA TRP A 107 14.00 -11.74 13.89
C TRP A 107 13.62 -10.27 14.00
N ASP A 108 14.61 -9.40 14.00
CA ASP A 108 14.36 -7.95 13.97
C ASP A 108 13.82 -7.60 12.58
N LEU A 109 12.69 -6.92 12.55
CA LEU A 109 11.98 -6.55 11.33
C LEU A 109 12.18 -5.07 11.03
N SER A 110 12.45 -4.77 9.77
CA SER A 110 12.58 -3.40 9.26
C SER A 110 12.00 -3.30 7.85
N ASN A 111 11.87 -2.08 7.34
CA ASN A 111 11.32 -1.83 6.01
C ASN A 111 10.04 -2.62 5.74
N VAL A 112 9.14 -2.60 6.74
CA VAL A 112 7.87 -3.30 6.69
C VAL A 112 6.92 -2.54 5.79
N VAL A 113 6.40 -3.21 4.77
CA VAL A 113 5.47 -2.63 3.80
C VAL A 113 4.24 -3.51 3.70
N ARG A 114 3.06 -2.93 3.86
CA ARG A 114 1.78 -3.59 3.63
C ARG A 114 1.53 -3.69 2.12
N LEU A 115 1.17 -4.86 1.62
CA LEU A 115 0.72 -4.99 0.24
C LEU A 115 -0.67 -4.37 0.07
N PRO A 116 -0.90 -3.58 -0.99
CA PRO A 116 -2.20 -2.95 -1.24
C PRO A 116 -3.31 -3.98 -1.48
N GLU A 117 -2.96 -5.07 -2.14
CA GLU A 117 -3.84 -6.21 -2.38
C GLU A 117 -3.21 -7.48 -1.81
N PRO A 118 -3.88 -8.12 -0.83
CA PRO A 118 -3.42 -9.39 -0.30
C PRO A 118 -3.38 -10.48 -1.37
N ILE A 119 -2.23 -11.15 -1.54
CA ILE A 119 -1.99 -12.14 -2.57
C ILE A 119 -2.31 -13.54 -2.02
N PRO A 120 -3.27 -14.29 -2.61
CA PRO A 120 -3.60 -15.63 -2.15
C PRO A 120 -2.39 -16.56 -2.13
N CYS A 121 -2.21 -17.29 -1.02
CA CYS A 121 -1.14 -18.25 -0.87
C CYS A 121 -1.58 -19.49 -0.07
N ARG A 122 -0.85 -20.59 -0.27
CA ARG A 122 -0.93 -21.75 0.61
C ARG A 122 0.18 -21.60 1.66
N GLY A 123 -0.17 -21.02 2.82
CA GLY A 123 0.79 -20.82 3.90
C GLY A 123 1.31 -22.15 4.48
N ASN A 124 2.52 -22.11 5.00
CA ASN A 124 3.17 -23.17 5.77
C ASN A 124 3.63 -22.64 7.13
N VAL A 125 3.94 -23.52 8.04
CA VAL A 125 4.49 -23.16 9.34
C VAL A 125 5.96 -22.74 9.21
N GLY A 126 6.36 -21.74 9.96
CA GLY A 126 7.75 -21.25 9.97
C GLY A 126 8.07 -20.38 8.74
N MET A 127 9.35 -20.37 8.37
CA MET A 127 9.80 -19.78 7.11
C MET A 127 9.75 -20.84 6.02
N TRP A 128 9.20 -20.47 4.86
CA TRP A 128 9.04 -21.36 3.72
C TRP A 128 9.33 -20.63 2.40
N GLN A 129 9.62 -21.40 1.36
CA GLN A 129 9.90 -20.88 0.03
C GLN A 129 8.62 -20.78 -0.78
N MET A 130 8.41 -19.66 -1.41
CA MET A 130 7.26 -19.45 -2.32
C MET A 130 7.46 -20.21 -3.63
N PRO A 131 6.38 -20.76 -4.21
CA PRO A 131 6.41 -21.19 -5.60
C PRO A 131 6.84 -20.05 -6.53
N PRO A 132 7.57 -20.33 -7.62
CA PRO A 132 8.09 -19.28 -8.51
C PRO A 132 7.05 -18.28 -9.00
N GLU A 133 5.86 -18.74 -9.37
CA GLU A 133 4.77 -17.86 -9.84
C GLU A 133 4.29 -16.88 -8.74
N LEU A 134 4.26 -17.34 -7.49
CA LEU A 134 3.89 -16.51 -6.36
C LEU A 134 5.02 -15.51 -6.04
N ALA A 135 6.27 -15.97 -6.08
CA ALA A 135 7.44 -15.14 -5.85
C ALA A 135 7.52 -13.98 -6.86
N VAL A 136 7.22 -14.22 -8.13
CA VAL A 136 7.15 -13.15 -9.16
C VAL A 136 6.11 -12.11 -8.81
N LYS A 137 4.89 -12.51 -8.43
CA LYS A 137 3.81 -11.59 -8.07
C LYS A 137 4.15 -10.74 -6.85
N VAL A 138 4.72 -11.37 -5.82
CA VAL A 138 5.09 -10.67 -4.58
C VAL A 138 6.27 -9.73 -4.82
N THR A 139 7.27 -10.15 -5.61
CA THR A 139 8.40 -9.30 -5.97
C THR A 139 7.94 -8.05 -6.73
N ALA A 140 7.09 -8.23 -7.74
CA ALA A 140 6.57 -7.10 -8.51
C ALA A 140 5.76 -6.12 -7.64
N ALA A 141 4.98 -6.63 -6.69
CA ALA A 141 4.22 -5.80 -5.76
C ALA A 141 5.15 -5.04 -4.78
N ASP A 142 6.23 -5.68 -4.29
CA ASP A 142 7.23 -5.07 -3.43
C ASP A 142 8.03 -3.99 -4.16
N GLU A 143 8.51 -4.28 -5.36
CA GLU A 143 9.27 -3.33 -6.19
C GLU A 143 8.45 -2.08 -6.49
N LEU A 144 7.16 -2.25 -6.81
CA LEU A 144 6.25 -1.15 -7.08
C LEU A 144 6.15 -0.16 -5.90
N LEU A 145 6.11 -0.68 -4.67
CA LEU A 145 5.99 0.14 -3.46
C LEU A 145 7.32 0.72 -2.97
N ARG A 146 8.44 0.36 -3.60
CA ARG A 146 9.77 0.88 -3.26
C ARG A 146 10.22 2.02 -4.15
N VAL A 147 9.51 2.27 -5.23
CA VAL A 147 9.81 3.39 -6.13
C VAL A 147 9.68 4.70 -5.34
N ARG A 148 10.73 5.51 -5.35
CA ARG A 148 10.66 6.87 -4.84
C ARG A 148 10.17 7.78 -5.95
N ILE A 149 9.11 8.49 -5.69
CA ILE A 149 8.49 9.40 -6.68
C ILE A 149 9.18 10.75 -6.60
N GLU A 150 10.06 11.03 -7.53
CA GLU A 150 10.70 12.34 -7.67
C GLU A 150 10.07 13.15 -8.81
N THR A 151 9.63 12.48 -9.86
CA THR A 151 9.07 13.06 -11.07
C THR A 151 7.73 12.41 -11.44
N ALA A 152 7.04 13.03 -12.39
CA ALA A 152 5.82 12.50 -12.99
C ALA A 152 6.06 11.14 -13.69
N ASP A 153 7.24 10.96 -14.28
CA ASP A 153 7.63 9.70 -14.95
C ASP A 153 7.73 8.52 -13.98
N ASP A 154 8.11 8.75 -12.71
CA ASP A 154 8.13 7.71 -11.68
C ASP A 154 6.72 7.28 -11.27
N ALA A 155 5.77 8.21 -11.26
CA ALA A 155 4.38 7.94 -10.89
C ALA A 155 3.57 7.32 -12.04
N TYR A 156 3.87 7.67 -13.29
CA TYR A 156 3.11 7.23 -14.46
C TYR A 156 2.95 5.70 -14.58
N PRO A 157 4.01 4.86 -14.43
CA PRO A 157 3.87 3.41 -14.51
C PRO A 157 2.89 2.84 -13.49
N LEU A 158 2.79 3.45 -12.30
CA LEU A 158 1.88 3.03 -11.24
C LEU A 158 0.43 3.24 -11.67
N PHE A 159 0.13 4.44 -12.17
CA PHE A 159 -1.21 4.76 -12.69
C PHE A 159 -1.52 3.94 -13.93
N ARG A 160 -0.56 3.77 -14.83
CA ARG A 160 -0.75 2.98 -16.06
C ARG A 160 -1.10 1.52 -15.78
N ALA A 161 -0.54 0.94 -14.72
CA ALA A 161 -0.85 -0.42 -14.27
C ALA A 161 -2.23 -0.52 -13.58
N ALA A 162 -2.71 0.56 -12.96
CA ALA A 162 -3.96 0.58 -12.20
C ALA A 162 -5.17 1.02 -13.03
N VAL A 163 -4.94 1.88 -14.05
CA VAL A 163 -6.01 2.45 -14.87
C VAL A 163 -6.31 1.54 -16.04
N PRO A 164 -7.48 0.90 -16.09
CA PRO A 164 -7.93 0.20 -17.30
C PRO A 164 -8.04 1.23 -18.43
N ILE A 165 -7.42 0.95 -19.58
CA ILE A 165 -7.65 1.76 -20.78
C ILE A 165 -9.02 1.38 -21.35
N ALA A 166 -10.07 1.76 -20.66
CA ALA A 166 -11.42 1.67 -21.18
C ALA A 166 -11.69 2.95 -21.99
N LYS A 167 -11.97 2.80 -23.26
CA LYS A 167 -12.33 3.91 -24.15
C LYS A 167 -13.68 4.58 -23.78
N ASP A 168 -14.41 4.01 -22.83
CA ASP A 168 -15.78 4.38 -22.53
C ASP A 168 -15.94 5.08 -21.16
N TYR A 169 -14.91 5.08 -20.34
CA TYR A 169 -14.98 5.60 -18.97
C TYR A 169 -13.78 6.49 -18.63
N GLU A 170 -14.08 7.58 -17.93
CA GLU A 170 -13.09 8.42 -17.29
C GLU A 170 -13.00 8.04 -15.80
N GLY A 171 -11.85 7.52 -15.39
CA GLY A 171 -11.58 7.17 -14.00
C GLY A 171 -10.68 8.21 -13.35
N PHE A 172 -11.02 8.65 -12.15
CA PHE A 172 -10.19 9.51 -11.33
C PHE A 172 -9.55 8.72 -10.19
N PHE A 173 -8.25 8.84 -10.04
CA PHE A 173 -7.44 8.05 -9.11
C PHE A 173 -6.62 8.94 -8.20
N VAL A 174 -6.38 8.46 -6.97
CA VAL A 174 -5.43 9.05 -6.03
C VAL A 174 -4.34 8.04 -5.67
N LEU A 175 -3.09 8.48 -5.64
CA LEU A 175 -1.93 7.74 -5.17
C LEU A 175 -1.47 8.38 -3.86
N PRO A 176 -1.73 7.74 -2.71
CA PRO A 176 -1.21 8.18 -1.42
C PRO A 176 0.30 7.94 -1.34
N ILE A 177 1.02 8.94 -0.84
CA ILE A 177 2.50 8.99 -0.78
C ILE A 177 2.91 9.23 0.68
N ASP A 178 3.95 8.52 1.14
CA ASP A 178 4.53 8.70 2.47
C ASP A 178 5.53 9.87 2.53
N VAL A 179 6.03 10.13 3.74
CA VAL A 179 7.05 11.17 4.02
C VAL A 179 8.36 10.96 3.24
N GLU A 180 8.69 9.72 2.86
CA GLU A 180 9.88 9.36 2.09
C GLU A 180 9.64 9.41 0.56
N ARG A 181 8.48 9.91 0.14
CA ARG A 181 8.03 9.99 -1.26
C ARG A 181 7.82 8.62 -1.92
N ARG A 182 7.40 7.62 -1.14
CA ARG A 182 7.06 6.30 -1.65
C ARG A 182 5.54 6.09 -1.68
N PRO A 183 5.03 5.33 -2.65
CA PRO A 183 3.64 4.93 -2.65
C PRO A 183 3.30 4.12 -1.40
N ILE A 184 2.23 4.49 -0.70
CA ILE A 184 1.72 3.73 0.45
C ILE A 184 0.93 2.52 -0.04
N CYS A 185 0.26 2.67 -1.18
CA CYS A 185 -0.51 1.63 -1.84
C CYS A 185 -0.56 1.89 -3.36
N ARG A 186 -1.24 1.03 -4.12
CA ARG A 186 -1.54 1.29 -5.53
C ARG A 186 -2.50 2.46 -5.67
N PRO A 187 -2.56 3.11 -6.86
CA PRO A 187 -3.57 4.13 -7.11
C PRO A 187 -4.97 3.62 -6.82
N ILE A 188 -5.73 4.39 -6.05
CA ILE A 188 -7.09 4.08 -5.61
C ILE A 188 -8.06 4.79 -6.56
N LEU A 189 -9.01 4.03 -7.12
CA LEU A 189 -10.11 4.62 -7.90
C LEU A 189 -11.05 5.38 -6.96
N VAL A 190 -11.18 6.68 -7.19
CA VAL A 190 -12.05 7.58 -6.41
C VAL A 190 -13.39 7.75 -7.10
N SER A 191 -13.39 7.94 -8.42
CA SER A 191 -14.62 8.17 -9.18
C SER A 191 -14.52 7.55 -10.56
N LEU A 192 -15.66 7.09 -11.09
CA LEU A 192 -15.80 6.56 -12.43
C LEU A 192 -16.98 7.26 -13.13
N GLY A 193 -16.68 7.99 -14.21
CA GLY A 193 -17.67 8.72 -15.00
C GLY A 193 -17.86 8.14 -16.40
N HIS A 194 -19.04 8.37 -16.97
CA HIS A 194 -19.35 8.02 -18.36
C HIS A 194 -19.03 9.18 -19.31
N MET A 195 -18.61 8.87 -20.56
CA MET A 195 -18.27 9.84 -21.63
C MET A 195 -19.31 10.96 -21.89
N ARG A 196 -20.54 10.85 -21.38
CA ARG A 196 -21.64 11.80 -21.62
C ARG A 196 -21.99 12.70 -20.43
N GLY A 197 -21.24 12.63 -19.34
CA GLY A 197 -21.48 13.44 -18.15
C GLY A 197 -20.15 13.87 -17.52
N THR A 198 -20.10 15.09 -17.04
CA THR A 198 -19.00 15.56 -16.20
C THR A 198 -18.88 14.64 -14.98
N THR A 199 -17.75 14.00 -14.85
CA THR A 199 -17.42 13.23 -13.63
C THR A 199 -17.23 14.26 -12.53
N ALA A 200 -18.25 14.45 -11.71
CA ALA A 200 -18.11 15.25 -10.51
C ALA A 200 -17.26 14.46 -9.51
N VAL A 201 -15.96 14.68 -9.53
CA VAL A 201 -15.08 14.16 -8.49
C VAL A 201 -15.29 14.98 -7.23
N GLU A 202 -15.75 14.34 -6.16
CA GLU A 202 -15.89 14.99 -4.88
C GLU A 202 -14.55 15.07 -4.16
N LEU A 203 -14.12 16.27 -3.81
CA LEU A 203 -12.89 16.50 -3.04
C LEU A 203 -12.82 15.62 -1.77
N GLY A 204 -13.96 15.51 -1.09
CA GLY A 204 -14.08 14.70 0.12
C GLY A 204 -13.73 13.23 -0.08
N GLU A 205 -13.95 12.68 -1.28
CA GLU A 205 -13.57 11.30 -1.58
C GLU A 205 -12.06 11.14 -1.81
N VAL A 206 -11.44 12.09 -2.53
CA VAL A 206 -9.99 12.10 -2.75
C VAL A 206 -9.25 12.14 -1.41
N PHE A 207 -9.61 13.08 -0.54
CA PHE A 207 -8.94 13.25 0.75
C PHE A 207 -9.32 12.18 1.77
N ARG A 208 -10.51 11.59 1.68
CA ARG A 208 -10.89 10.44 2.50
C ARG A 208 -9.94 9.25 2.29
N GLU A 209 -9.60 8.95 1.04
CA GLU A 209 -8.67 7.86 0.73
C GLU A 209 -7.24 8.21 1.19
N ALA A 210 -6.81 9.45 1.02
CA ALA A 210 -5.53 9.93 1.53
C ALA A 210 -5.43 9.79 3.07
N PHE A 211 -6.46 10.19 3.81
CA PHE A 211 -6.50 10.06 5.27
C PHE A 211 -6.56 8.61 5.74
N LYS A 212 -7.32 7.74 5.07
CA LYS A 212 -7.34 6.30 5.39
C LYS A 212 -5.95 5.66 5.27
N CYS A 213 -5.14 6.15 4.34
CA CYS A 213 -3.77 5.70 4.13
C CYS A 213 -2.75 6.43 5.01
N ASN A 214 -3.16 7.43 5.80
CA ASN A 214 -2.26 8.28 6.57
C ASN A 214 -1.17 8.93 5.69
N ALA A 215 -1.58 9.45 4.53
CA ALA A 215 -0.70 9.99 3.52
C ALA A 215 -0.15 11.36 3.89
N ASP A 216 1.16 11.57 3.69
CA ASP A 216 1.83 12.89 3.80
C ASP A 216 1.65 13.72 2.52
N ALA A 217 1.51 13.03 1.39
CA ALA A 217 1.32 13.64 0.08
C ALA A 217 0.40 12.82 -0.80
N ILE A 218 -0.12 13.44 -1.87
CA ILE A 218 -0.90 12.78 -2.90
C ILE A 218 -0.43 13.18 -4.30
N ILE A 219 -0.55 12.22 -5.22
CA ILE A 219 -0.61 12.45 -6.66
C ILE A 219 -1.96 11.97 -7.13
N VAL A 220 -2.60 12.72 -8.01
CA VAL A 220 -3.85 12.29 -8.64
C VAL A 220 -3.67 12.04 -10.12
N ALA A 221 -4.52 11.22 -10.71
CA ALA A 221 -4.56 11.03 -12.14
C ALA A 221 -5.97 10.73 -12.64
N HIS A 222 -6.26 11.10 -13.87
CA HIS A 222 -7.43 10.60 -14.60
C HIS A 222 -7.05 10.25 -16.03
N ASN A 223 -7.81 9.38 -16.65
CA ASN A 223 -7.64 9.06 -18.06
C ASN A 223 -8.63 9.84 -18.93
N HIS A 224 -8.16 10.26 -20.10
CA HIS A 224 -9.04 10.77 -21.15
C HIS A 224 -9.45 9.62 -22.08
N PRO A 225 -10.74 9.32 -22.22
CA PRO A 225 -11.24 8.29 -23.16
C PRO A 225 -10.87 8.58 -24.63
N SER A 226 -10.67 9.86 -24.98
CA SER A 226 -10.22 10.28 -26.32
C SER A 226 -8.80 9.80 -26.64
N GLY A 227 -7.99 9.50 -25.62
CA GLY A 227 -6.57 9.20 -25.74
C GLY A 227 -5.66 10.43 -25.85
N ASP A 228 -6.21 11.65 -25.94
CA ASP A 228 -5.42 12.90 -25.91
C ASP A 228 -5.21 13.33 -24.44
N PRO A 229 -3.98 13.37 -23.92
CA PRO A 229 -3.70 13.74 -22.54
C PRO A 229 -3.68 15.24 -22.29
N LYS A 230 -4.10 16.06 -23.26
CA LYS A 230 -4.12 17.52 -23.13
C LYS A 230 -5.11 17.97 -22.04
N PRO A 231 -4.67 18.78 -21.06
CA PRO A 231 -5.54 19.27 -20.00
C PRO A 231 -6.69 20.13 -20.56
N SER A 232 -7.89 19.87 -20.11
CA SER A 232 -9.01 20.77 -20.34
C SER A 232 -8.99 21.95 -19.34
N LYS A 233 -9.77 23.01 -19.62
CA LYS A 233 -9.95 24.10 -18.66
C LYS A 233 -10.56 23.63 -17.33
N ALA A 234 -11.39 22.60 -17.38
CA ALA A 234 -12.01 22.00 -16.20
C ALA A 234 -10.95 21.28 -15.35
N ASP A 235 -10.01 20.55 -15.97
CA ASP A 235 -8.94 19.85 -15.28
C ASP A 235 -8.01 20.83 -14.57
N LEU A 236 -7.62 21.90 -15.25
CA LEU A 236 -6.78 22.95 -14.66
C LEU A 236 -7.47 23.62 -13.47
N HIS A 237 -8.76 23.93 -13.61
CA HIS A 237 -9.55 24.51 -12.53
C HIS A 237 -9.67 23.55 -11.33
N PHE A 238 -9.99 22.29 -11.58
CA PHE A 238 -10.12 21.27 -10.54
C PHE A 238 -8.77 21.02 -9.84
N THR A 239 -7.66 20.98 -10.58
CA THR A 239 -6.30 20.90 -10.03
C THR A 239 -6.02 22.06 -9.06
N SER A 240 -6.40 23.27 -9.41
CA SER A 240 -6.23 24.44 -8.52
C SER A 240 -7.02 24.29 -7.22
N ILE A 241 -8.25 23.77 -7.29
CA ILE A 241 -9.09 23.50 -6.11
C ILE A 241 -8.46 22.41 -5.24
N LEU A 242 -8.03 21.29 -5.85
CA LEU A 242 -7.33 20.20 -5.15
C LEU A 242 -6.09 20.68 -4.40
N LYS A 243 -5.26 21.49 -5.06
CA LYS A 243 -4.04 22.06 -4.47
C LYS A 243 -4.36 22.94 -3.25
N SER A 244 -5.38 23.78 -3.38
CA SER A 244 -5.84 24.65 -2.28
C SER A 244 -6.40 23.84 -1.10
N ALA A 245 -7.21 22.83 -1.38
CA ALA A 245 -7.77 21.95 -0.37
C ALA A 245 -6.68 21.12 0.33
N ALA A 246 -5.72 20.57 -0.41
CA ALA A 246 -4.59 19.84 0.14
C ALA A 246 -3.78 20.70 1.12
N GLN A 247 -3.51 21.95 0.75
CA GLN A 247 -2.80 22.89 1.62
C GLN A 247 -3.56 23.16 2.92
N LEU A 248 -4.88 23.32 2.89
CA LEU A 248 -5.71 23.52 4.08
C LEU A 248 -5.74 22.29 4.98
N LEU A 249 -5.67 21.10 4.39
CA LEU A 249 -5.70 19.82 5.09
C LEU A 249 -4.32 19.33 5.56
N GLY A 250 -3.25 20.06 5.25
CA GLY A 250 -1.88 19.70 5.63
C GLY A 250 -1.29 18.54 4.83
N ILE A 251 -1.90 18.17 3.69
CA ILE A 251 -1.41 17.14 2.76
C ILE A 251 -0.68 17.83 1.60
N LYS A 252 0.50 17.35 1.22
CA LYS A 252 1.22 17.88 0.06
C LYS A 252 0.55 17.38 -1.23
N PHE A 253 0.17 18.30 -2.11
CA PHE A 253 -0.26 17.97 -3.46
C PHE A 253 0.97 17.98 -4.38
N LEU A 254 1.36 16.82 -4.90
CA LEU A 254 2.59 16.69 -5.69
C LEU A 254 2.33 16.91 -7.17
N ASP A 255 1.31 16.24 -7.73
CA ASP A 255 1.02 16.35 -9.17
C ASP A 255 -0.41 15.89 -9.52
N HIS A 256 -0.81 16.23 -10.77
CA HIS A 256 -2.01 15.73 -11.43
C HIS A 256 -1.63 15.25 -12.83
N LEU A 257 -1.70 13.95 -13.06
CA LEU A 257 -1.38 13.32 -14.34
C LEU A 257 -2.66 13.11 -15.16
N ILE A 258 -2.62 13.51 -16.41
CA ILE A 258 -3.69 13.19 -17.37
C ILE A 258 -3.18 12.10 -18.29
N LEU A 259 -3.82 10.95 -18.25
CA LEU A 259 -3.40 9.75 -18.97
C LEU A 259 -4.09 9.67 -20.33
N GLY A 260 -3.29 9.48 -21.36
CA GLY A 260 -3.74 9.32 -22.73
C GLY A 260 -3.18 8.06 -23.40
N SER A 261 -3.23 8.07 -24.72
CA SER A 261 -2.58 7.03 -25.53
C SER A 261 -1.06 7.28 -25.59
N THR A 262 -0.29 6.20 -25.66
CA THR A 262 1.16 6.28 -25.95
C THR A 262 1.46 6.82 -27.35
N ASP A 263 0.46 6.84 -28.25
CA ASP A 263 0.54 7.41 -29.59
C ASP A 263 0.26 8.93 -29.61
N SER A 264 0.10 9.56 -28.42
CA SER A 264 -0.07 11.01 -28.29
C SER A 264 1.15 11.78 -28.82
N GLU A 265 0.94 13.04 -29.24
CA GLU A 265 1.97 13.88 -29.85
C GLU A 265 3.26 14.02 -28.98
N ASN A 266 3.15 13.93 -27.66
CA ASN A 266 4.29 14.01 -26.75
C ASN A 266 5.05 12.68 -26.58
N GLY A 267 4.55 11.54 -27.09
CA GLY A 267 5.15 10.22 -26.99
C GLY A 267 5.23 9.63 -25.55
N ARG A 268 4.86 10.41 -24.52
CA ARG A 268 4.93 10.00 -23.09
C ARG A 268 3.70 9.23 -22.63
N GLY A 269 2.55 9.38 -23.32
CA GLY A 269 1.28 8.78 -22.93
C GLY A 269 0.60 9.44 -21.73
N PHE A 270 1.12 10.57 -21.24
CA PHE A 270 0.54 11.40 -20.19
C PHE A 270 1.03 12.85 -20.26
N VAL A 271 0.33 13.72 -19.56
CA VAL A 271 0.74 15.10 -19.26
C VAL A 271 0.70 15.31 -17.76
N SER A 272 1.73 15.96 -17.20
CA SER A 272 1.76 16.49 -15.83
C SER A 272 1.23 17.92 -15.85
N VAL A 273 0.22 18.21 -15.05
CA VAL A 273 -0.36 19.58 -14.94
C VAL A 273 0.54 20.50 -14.11
N MET A 274 1.45 19.94 -13.31
CA MET A 274 2.36 20.73 -12.46
C MET A 274 3.70 21.05 -13.12
N GLU A 275 4.04 20.38 -14.22
CA GLU A 275 5.27 20.62 -15.01
C GLU A 275 5.05 21.66 -16.14
N GLU A 276 3.80 22.11 -16.37
CA GLU A 276 3.47 23.13 -17.38
C GLU A 276 3.67 24.58 -16.91
#